data_ba8b0f56edf2e9b74a18d23f8cb73a11
#
_entry.id   ba8b0f56edf2e9b74a18d23f8cb73a11
#
_cell.length_a   1.000
_cell.length_b   1.000
_cell.length_c   1.000
_cell.angle_alpha   90.00
_cell.angle_beta   90.00
_cell.angle_gamma   90.00
#
_symmetry.space_group_name_H-M   'P 1'
#
loop_
_entity.id
_entity.type
_entity.pdbx_description
1 polymer ?
#
loop_
_entity_poly.entity_id
_entity_poly.type
_entity_poly.pdbx_seq_one_letter_code
_entity_poly.pdbx_strand_id
1 'polypeptide(L)'
;AETTVDGHRFTSRAQISGSTTLYTTYSHLLNADDVAREQPQIRDILARPAYFMAASQARWERYLQKGLTNPYATPEQTRVAVKAIETLNGNWRSPGGAVRFNTVPPSVTGRWFSGNQTWPWDTWKQASAMAHFNPEIAKENIRAVFSWQIKPDDPVRPQDAGFVPDLIAWNLSPERGGDGGNWNERNTKPSLAAWSVMEVYNTTQDKAWLAEMYPKLVAYHDWWLRNRDHNGNGVPEYGAT
;
A
#
# COMPACT_ATOMS: atom_id res chain seq x y z
N ALA A 1 24.88 -15.07 20.51
CA ALA A 1 24.54 -15.87 19.34
C ALA A 1 25.55 -15.56 18.23
N GLU A 2 26.01 -16.59 17.55
CA GLU A 2 26.85 -16.46 16.35
C GLU A 2 25.99 -16.74 15.12
N THR A 3 26.09 -15.89 14.10
CA THR A 3 25.35 -16.07 12.84
C THR A 3 26.33 -16.20 11.70
N THR A 4 26.20 -17.27 10.93
CA THR A 4 26.95 -17.49 9.68
C THR A 4 26.02 -17.42 8.49
N VAL A 5 26.50 -16.89 7.36
CA VAL A 5 25.77 -16.78 6.11
C VAL A 5 26.54 -17.56 5.03
N ASP A 6 25.86 -18.45 4.33
CA ASP A 6 26.42 -19.21 3.22
C ASP A 6 25.41 -19.15 2.05
N GLY A 7 25.71 -18.34 1.04
CA GLY A 7 24.83 -18.07 -0.08
C GLY A 7 23.46 -17.56 0.36
N HIS A 8 22.42 -18.37 0.16
CA HIS A 8 21.03 -18.04 0.54
C HIS A 8 20.60 -18.63 1.88
N ARG A 9 21.53 -19.25 2.61
CA ARG A 9 21.28 -19.87 3.91
C ARG A 9 21.98 -19.07 5.00
N PHE A 10 21.26 -18.80 6.07
CA PHE A 10 21.87 -18.32 7.31
C PHE A 10 21.66 -19.34 8.43
N THR A 11 22.61 -19.44 9.32
CA THR A 11 22.54 -20.30 10.50
C THR A 11 22.91 -19.49 11.72
N SER A 12 22.02 -19.40 12.70
CA SER A 12 22.28 -18.77 13.98
C SER A 12 22.39 -19.84 15.06
N ARG A 13 23.46 -19.78 15.87
CA ARG A 13 23.70 -20.69 17.00
C ARG A 13 23.79 -19.88 18.28
N ALA A 14 23.13 -20.34 19.32
CA ALA A 14 23.22 -19.77 20.65
C ALA A 14 23.35 -20.91 21.65
N GLN A 15 24.23 -20.72 22.65
CA GLN A 15 24.31 -21.61 23.81
C GLN A 15 23.30 -21.11 24.82
N ILE A 16 22.39 -21.98 25.25
CA ILE A 16 21.30 -21.65 26.17
C ILE A 16 21.55 -22.43 27.46
N SER A 17 21.49 -21.75 28.60
CA SER A 17 21.48 -22.35 29.96
C SER A 17 20.17 -21.97 30.61
N GLY A 18 19.36 -22.98 30.97
CA GLY A 18 18.02 -22.78 31.54
C GLY A 18 16.99 -22.36 30.48
N SER A 19 15.95 -21.62 30.92
CA SER A 19 14.89 -21.09 30.05
C SER A 19 15.24 -19.67 29.61
N THR A 20 15.16 -19.41 28.30
CA THR A 20 15.39 -18.07 27.74
C THR A 20 14.50 -17.83 26.52
N THR A 21 14.25 -16.56 26.21
CA THR A 21 13.55 -16.14 25.01
C THR A 21 14.53 -15.50 24.04
N LEU A 22 14.55 -15.97 22.80
CA LEU A 22 15.35 -15.38 21.72
C LEU A 22 14.41 -14.58 20.80
N TYR A 23 14.89 -13.41 20.41
CA TYR A 23 14.20 -12.54 19.46
C TYR A 23 15.04 -12.43 18.19
N THR A 24 14.38 -12.61 17.06
CA THR A 24 14.98 -12.46 15.73
C THR A 24 14.12 -11.52 14.91
N THR A 25 14.76 -10.75 14.02
CA THR A 25 14.08 -9.95 13.00
C THR A 25 14.47 -10.48 11.63
N TYR A 26 13.51 -10.45 10.73
CA TYR A 26 13.74 -10.70 9.32
C TYR A 26 13.20 -9.49 8.53
N SER A 27 14.07 -8.89 7.72
CA SER A 27 13.74 -7.75 6.88
C SER A 27 14.09 -8.04 5.43
N HIS A 28 13.16 -7.76 4.54
CA HIS A 28 13.37 -7.82 3.10
C HIS A 28 13.49 -6.39 2.57
N LEU A 29 14.68 -5.99 2.20
CA LEU A 29 15.02 -4.63 1.80
C LEU A 29 15.56 -4.64 0.37
N LEU A 30 15.25 -3.59 -0.41
CA LEU A 30 15.52 -3.59 -1.85
C LEU A 30 16.92 -3.10 -2.20
N ASN A 31 17.48 -2.19 -1.39
CA ASN A 31 18.75 -1.53 -1.67
C ASN A 31 19.44 -1.05 -0.38
N ALA A 32 20.63 -0.47 -0.53
CA ALA A 32 21.43 0.00 0.60
C ALA A 32 20.76 1.17 1.36
N ASP A 33 20.02 2.01 0.68
CA ASP A 33 19.32 3.15 1.32
C ASP A 33 18.18 2.64 2.21
N ASP A 34 17.45 1.63 1.77
CA ASP A 34 16.44 0.96 2.57
C ASP A 34 17.06 0.31 3.81
N VAL A 35 18.23 -0.33 3.67
CA VAL A 35 18.98 -0.90 4.80
C VAL A 35 19.37 0.19 5.78
N ALA A 36 19.94 1.29 5.32
CA ALA A 36 20.38 2.41 6.17
C ALA A 36 19.22 3.03 6.95
N ARG A 37 18.04 3.15 6.31
CA ARG A 37 16.83 3.67 6.94
C ARG A 37 16.26 2.74 8.00
N GLU A 38 16.20 1.44 7.73
CA GLU A 38 15.55 0.46 8.60
C GLU A 38 16.45 -0.04 9.74
N GLN A 39 17.77 -0.04 9.55
CA GLN A 39 18.71 -0.61 10.51
C GLN A 39 18.62 -0.01 11.93
N PRO A 40 18.46 1.32 12.13
CA PRO A 40 18.30 1.87 13.47
C PRO A 40 17.04 1.35 14.17
N GLN A 41 15.93 1.21 13.42
CA GLN A 41 14.67 0.70 13.94
C GLN A 41 14.77 -0.79 14.31
N ILE A 42 15.44 -1.60 13.50
CA ILE A 42 15.68 -3.02 13.80
C ILE A 42 16.51 -3.16 15.11
N ARG A 43 17.54 -2.34 15.28
CA ARG A 43 18.33 -2.34 16.52
C ARG A 43 17.49 -1.97 17.75
N ASP A 44 16.63 -0.98 17.63
CA ASP A 44 15.73 -0.57 18.72
C ASP A 44 14.71 -1.67 19.06
N ILE A 45 14.13 -2.33 18.08
CA ILE A 45 13.23 -3.47 18.28
C ILE A 45 13.92 -4.60 19.04
N LEU A 46 15.15 -4.94 18.65
CA LEU A 46 15.94 -6.00 19.31
C LEU A 46 16.41 -5.61 20.71
N ALA A 47 16.62 -4.32 20.97
CA ALA A 47 17.00 -3.82 22.29
C ALA A 47 15.82 -3.79 23.28
N ARG A 48 14.57 -3.61 22.77
CA ARG A 48 13.35 -3.45 23.58
C ARG A 48 12.20 -4.31 23.09
N PRO A 49 12.38 -5.64 22.91
CA PRO A 49 11.39 -6.49 22.25
C PRO A 49 10.05 -6.53 22.99
N ALA A 50 10.03 -6.56 24.32
CA ALA A 50 8.81 -6.58 25.11
C ALA A 50 7.96 -5.31 24.90
N TYR A 51 8.60 -4.14 24.79
CA TYR A 51 7.93 -2.88 24.47
C TYR A 51 7.24 -2.94 23.11
N PHE A 52 7.96 -3.40 22.08
CA PHE A 52 7.41 -3.47 20.72
C PHE A 52 6.30 -4.53 20.58
N MET A 53 6.40 -5.64 21.30
CA MET A 53 5.34 -6.65 21.37
C MET A 53 4.06 -6.05 22.00
N ALA A 54 4.19 -5.37 23.15
CA ALA A 54 3.05 -4.72 23.80
C ALA A 54 2.45 -3.60 22.93
N ALA A 55 3.29 -2.80 22.27
CA ALA A 55 2.83 -1.76 21.34
C ALA A 55 2.09 -2.36 20.12
N SER A 56 2.58 -3.49 19.61
CA SER A 56 1.91 -4.22 18.53
C SER A 56 0.55 -4.76 18.98
N GLN A 57 0.47 -5.39 20.16
CA GLN A 57 -0.79 -5.85 20.71
C GLN A 57 -1.80 -4.71 20.88
N ALA A 58 -1.39 -3.60 21.51
CA ALA A 58 -2.26 -2.45 21.69
C ALA A 58 -2.73 -1.83 20.35
N ARG A 59 -1.89 -1.88 19.32
CA ARG A 59 -2.26 -1.46 17.96
C ARG A 59 -3.35 -2.36 17.37
N TRP A 60 -3.22 -3.67 17.49
CA TRP A 60 -4.25 -4.62 17.02
C TRP A 60 -5.56 -4.48 17.78
N GLU A 61 -5.50 -4.30 19.09
CA GLU A 61 -6.70 -4.04 19.91
C GLU A 61 -7.44 -2.79 19.44
N ARG A 62 -6.72 -1.71 19.11
CA ARG A 62 -7.35 -0.49 18.54
C ARG A 62 -7.99 -0.75 17.17
N TYR A 63 -7.39 -1.55 16.30
CA TYR A 63 -7.99 -1.91 15.01
C TYR A 63 -9.30 -2.67 15.20
N LEU A 64 -9.30 -3.65 16.11
CA LEU A 64 -10.51 -4.42 16.40
C LEU A 64 -11.59 -3.55 17.04
N GLN A 65 -11.26 -2.70 18.00
CA GLN A 65 -12.21 -1.77 18.63
C GLN A 65 -12.85 -0.83 17.61
N LYS A 66 -12.08 -0.33 16.65
CA LYS A 66 -12.60 0.57 15.62
C LYS A 66 -13.37 -0.15 14.51
N GLY A 67 -12.95 -1.34 14.12
CA GLY A 67 -13.54 -2.08 13.00
C GLY A 67 -14.74 -2.95 13.38
N LEU A 68 -14.90 -3.30 14.66
CA LEU A 68 -15.96 -4.19 15.14
C LEU A 68 -17.02 -3.39 15.91
N THR A 69 -17.67 -2.46 15.26
CA THR A 69 -18.61 -1.52 15.90
C THR A 69 -20.09 -1.92 15.77
N ASN A 70 -20.41 -2.95 14.99
CA ASN A 70 -21.79 -3.38 14.81
C ASN A 70 -22.25 -4.27 15.99
N PRO A 71 -23.14 -3.78 16.88
CA PRO A 71 -23.60 -4.55 18.04
C PRO A 71 -24.54 -5.70 17.65
N TYR A 72 -25.02 -5.75 16.41
CA TYR A 72 -25.93 -6.77 15.91
C TYR A 72 -25.22 -7.82 15.05
N ALA A 73 -23.89 -7.75 14.94
CA ALA A 73 -23.13 -8.71 14.16
C ALA A 73 -23.20 -10.10 14.79
N THR A 74 -23.46 -11.12 13.98
CA THR A 74 -23.36 -12.52 14.41
C THR A 74 -21.90 -12.90 14.69
N PRO A 75 -21.63 -13.99 15.44
CA PRO A 75 -20.27 -14.49 15.63
C PRO A 75 -19.54 -14.77 14.30
N GLU A 76 -20.27 -15.25 13.29
CA GLU A 76 -19.73 -15.51 11.94
C GLU A 76 -19.33 -14.21 11.24
N GLN A 77 -20.19 -13.20 11.26
CA GLN A 77 -19.89 -11.88 10.69
C GLN A 77 -18.69 -11.23 11.40
N THR A 78 -18.62 -11.35 12.72
CA THR A 78 -17.48 -10.86 13.51
C THR A 78 -16.18 -11.55 13.09
N ARG A 79 -16.18 -12.89 12.93
CA ARG A 79 -14.99 -13.62 12.46
C ARG A 79 -14.56 -13.19 11.07
N VAL A 80 -15.49 -12.97 10.15
CA VAL A 80 -15.20 -12.45 8.81
C VAL A 80 -14.59 -11.05 8.87
N ALA A 81 -15.14 -10.16 9.70
CA ALA A 81 -14.60 -8.81 9.87
C ALA A 81 -13.17 -8.82 10.46
N VAL A 82 -12.92 -9.65 11.49
CA VAL A 82 -11.56 -9.85 12.05
C VAL A 82 -10.59 -10.33 10.96
N LYS A 83 -11.01 -11.31 10.16
CA LYS A 83 -10.17 -11.84 9.08
C LYS A 83 -9.91 -10.82 7.97
N ALA A 84 -10.87 -9.96 7.67
CA ALA A 84 -10.69 -8.86 6.71
C ALA A 84 -9.66 -7.84 7.23
N ILE A 85 -9.76 -7.43 8.51
CA ILE A 85 -8.79 -6.55 9.17
C ILE A 85 -7.39 -7.17 9.17
N GLU A 86 -7.28 -8.45 9.51
CA GLU A 86 -6.02 -9.21 9.49
C GLU A 86 -5.41 -9.22 8.07
N THR A 87 -6.22 -9.53 7.06
CA THR A 87 -5.76 -9.64 5.67
C THR A 87 -5.24 -8.30 5.14
N LEU A 88 -5.98 -7.22 5.36
CA LEU A 88 -5.56 -5.89 4.90
C LEU A 88 -4.28 -5.42 5.60
N ASN A 89 -4.19 -5.59 6.93
CA ASN A 89 -2.95 -5.25 7.64
C ASN A 89 -1.79 -6.21 7.31
N GLY A 90 -2.05 -7.48 7.04
CA GLY A 90 -1.05 -8.46 6.62
C GLY A 90 -0.47 -8.13 5.24
N ASN A 91 -1.26 -7.52 4.37
CA ASN A 91 -0.82 -7.06 3.06
C ASN A 91 -0.12 -5.69 3.10
N TRP A 92 -0.20 -4.95 4.19
CA TRP A 92 0.46 -3.66 4.32
C TRP A 92 1.98 -3.78 4.13
N ARG A 93 2.53 -2.87 3.31
CA ARG A 93 3.97 -2.73 3.03
C ARG A 93 4.41 -1.29 3.29
N SER A 94 5.58 -1.16 3.91
CA SER A 94 6.26 0.12 4.08
C SER A 94 6.72 0.70 2.73
N PRO A 95 6.97 2.01 2.65
CA PRO A 95 7.58 2.60 1.47
C PRO A 95 8.88 1.92 1.09
N GLY A 96 9.11 1.76 -0.20
CA GLY A 96 10.34 1.17 -0.73
C GLY A 96 10.43 1.36 -2.25
N GLY A 97 11.63 1.64 -2.74
CA GLY A 97 11.86 1.92 -4.15
C GLY A 97 10.96 3.02 -4.69
N ALA A 98 10.22 2.74 -5.76
CA ALA A 98 9.31 3.69 -6.37
C ALA A 98 7.99 3.87 -5.60
N VAL A 99 7.63 2.99 -4.69
CA VAL A 99 6.45 3.15 -3.83
C VAL A 99 6.80 4.05 -2.66
N ARG A 100 6.34 5.30 -2.72
CA ARG A 100 6.78 6.41 -1.84
C ARG A 100 6.04 6.49 -0.52
N PHE A 101 4.92 5.80 -0.39
CA PHE A 101 4.04 5.80 0.78
C PHE A 101 3.71 4.37 1.20
N ASN A 102 3.19 4.19 2.40
CA ASN A 102 2.64 2.90 2.78
C ASN A 102 1.55 2.48 1.80
N THR A 103 1.54 1.21 1.43
CA THR A 103 0.59 0.66 0.47
C THR A 103 0.07 -0.68 0.93
N VAL A 104 -1.07 -1.07 0.40
CA VAL A 104 -1.67 -2.38 0.61
C VAL A 104 -1.83 -3.03 -0.77
N PRO A 105 -0.90 -3.89 -1.17
CA PRO A 105 -1.05 -4.65 -2.41
C PRO A 105 -2.20 -5.65 -2.32
N PRO A 106 -2.76 -6.08 -3.45
CA PRO A 106 -3.89 -7.02 -3.47
C PRO A 106 -3.53 -8.41 -2.93
N SER A 107 -2.25 -8.80 -3.01
CA SER A 107 -1.74 -10.06 -2.46
C SER A 107 -0.25 -9.93 -2.15
N VAL A 108 0.22 -10.74 -1.20
CA VAL A 108 1.65 -10.88 -0.88
C VAL A 108 2.23 -12.22 -1.34
N THR A 109 1.39 -13.11 -1.82
CA THR A 109 1.76 -14.47 -2.27
C THR A 109 1.36 -14.75 -3.71
N GLY A 110 0.47 -13.96 -4.29
CA GLY A 110 0.02 -14.13 -5.66
C GLY A 110 1.13 -13.80 -6.67
N ARG A 111 1.35 -14.67 -7.64
CA ARG A 111 2.43 -14.56 -8.63
C ARG A 111 2.47 -13.19 -9.34
N TRP A 112 1.31 -12.66 -9.70
CA TRP A 112 1.19 -11.40 -10.46
C TRP A 112 0.90 -10.19 -9.56
N PHE A 113 0.48 -10.42 -8.32
CA PHE A 113 0.05 -9.41 -7.36
C PHE A 113 0.92 -9.43 -6.10
N SER A 114 2.17 -9.90 -6.24
CA SER A 114 3.12 -9.96 -5.13
C SER A 114 3.30 -8.59 -4.47
N GLY A 115 3.67 -8.58 -3.20
CA GLY A 115 3.79 -7.38 -2.37
C GLY A 115 4.73 -6.28 -2.85
N ASN A 116 5.27 -6.38 -4.07
CA ASN A 116 6.18 -5.42 -4.69
C ASN A 116 5.49 -4.39 -5.59
N GLN A 117 4.16 -4.32 -5.56
CA GLN A 117 3.38 -3.49 -6.46
C GLN A 117 2.18 -2.90 -5.75
N THR A 118 1.74 -1.71 -6.20
CA THR A 118 0.45 -1.14 -5.83
C THR A 118 -0.42 -1.00 -7.08
N TRP A 119 -1.70 -1.29 -6.91
CA TRP A 119 -2.67 -1.33 -8.00
C TRP A 119 -3.83 -0.38 -7.68
N PRO A 120 -4.12 0.62 -8.52
CA PRO A 120 -5.18 1.60 -8.25
C PRO A 120 -6.54 0.97 -7.97
N TRP A 121 -6.98 0.02 -8.80
CA TRP A 121 -8.27 -0.65 -8.65
C TRP A 121 -8.47 -1.26 -7.26
N ASP A 122 -7.45 -1.95 -6.77
CA ASP A 122 -7.45 -2.58 -5.46
C ASP A 122 -7.34 -1.53 -4.35
N THR A 123 -6.47 -0.54 -4.55
CA THR A 123 -6.25 0.56 -3.61
C THR A 123 -7.53 1.28 -3.25
N TRP A 124 -8.40 1.57 -4.23
CA TRP A 124 -9.64 2.29 -3.97
C TRP A 124 -10.55 1.55 -3.00
N LYS A 125 -10.69 0.24 -3.17
CA LYS A 125 -11.52 -0.61 -2.31
C LYS A 125 -10.87 -0.86 -0.95
N GLN A 126 -9.58 -1.13 -0.94
CA GLN A 126 -8.82 -1.38 0.28
C GLN A 126 -8.77 -0.14 1.18
N ALA A 127 -8.54 1.04 0.62
CA ALA A 127 -8.52 2.28 1.40
C ALA A 127 -9.89 2.60 2.00
N SER A 128 -10.98 2.41 1.26
CA SER A 128 -12.33 2.55 1.77
C SER A 128 -12.57 1.64 2.98
N ALA A 129 -12.21 0.36 2.88
CA ALA A 129 -12.36 -0.58 3.98
C ALA A 129 -11.44 -0.24 5.17
N MET A 130 -10.17 0.10 4.91
CA MET A 130 -9.20 0.42 5.95
C MET A 130 -9.52 1.71 6.71
N ALA A 131 -10.22 2.66 6.10
CA ALA A 131 -10.59 3.91 6.76
C ALA A 131 -11.33 3.69 8.09
N HIS A 132 -12.08 2.59 8.21
CA HIS A 132 -12.83 2.26 9.41
C HIS A 132 -11.97 1.83 10.61
N PHE A 133 -10.76 1.33 10.37
CA PHE A 133 -9.92 0.84 11.48
C PHE A 133 -8.47 1.35 11.44
N ASN A 134 -7.95 1.68 10.27
CA ASN A 134 -6.57 2.19 10.09
C ASN A 134 -6.56 3.34 9.06
N PRO A 135 -7.16 4.50 9.39
CA PRO A 135 -7.37 5.59 8.45
C PRO A 135 -6.07 6.20 7.92
N GLU A 136 -4.99 6.18 8.69
CA GLU A 136 -3.72 6.73 8.23
C GLU A 136 -3.14 5.89 7.08
N ILE A 137 -3.19 4.57 7.18
CA ILE A 137 -2.75 3.70 6.08
C ILE A 137 -3.73 3.79 4.90
N ALA A 138 -5.02 3.98 5.13
CA ALA A 138 -5.99 4.24 4.06
C ALA A 138 -5.59 5.47 3.22
N LYS A 139 -5.27 6.57 3.89
CA LYS A 139 -4.82 7.82 3.24
C LYS A 139 -3.51 7.63 2.49
N GLU A 140 -2.54 6.96 3.10
CA GLU A 140 -1.24 6.72 2.47
C GLU A 140 -1.32 5.77 1.28
N ASN A 141 -2.18 4.75 1.33
CA ASN A 141 -2.41 3.84 0.22
C ASN A 141 -2.90 4.60 -1.03
N ILE A 142 -3.80 5.57 -0.85
CA ILE A 142 -4.25 6.46 -1.92
C ILE A 142 -3.11 7.39 -2.39
N ARG A 143 -2.34 7.97 -1.47
CA ARG A 143 -1.18 8.80 -1.81
C ARG A 143 -0.15 8.03 -2.61
N ALA A 144 0.09 6.76 -2.30
CA ALA A 144 1.04 5.90 -3.01
C ALA A 144 0.73 5.85 -4.50
N VAL A 145 -0.53 5.66 -4.86
CA VAL A 145 -1.00 5.61 -6.24
C VAL A 145 -0.88 6.99 -6.90
N PHE A 146 -1.38 8.05 -6.26
CA PHE A 146 -1.32 9.41 -6.81
C PHE A 146 0.08 10.01 -6.84
N SER A 147 1.07 9.43 -6.14
CA SER A 147 2.44 9.92 -6.17
C SER A 147 3.11 9.81 -7.54
N TRP A 148 2.53 9.00 -8.42
CA TRP A 148 2.98 8.80 -9.79
C TRP A 148 1.94 9.27 -10.83
N GLN A 149 0.97 10.07 -10.42
CA GLN A 149 0.09 10.73 -11.36
C GLN A 149 0.89 11.54 -12.38
N ILE A 150 0.63 11.31 -13.65
CA ILE A 150 1.34 11.97 -14.75
C ILE A 150 1.07 13.47 -14.71
N LYS A 151 2.13 14.25 -14.84
CA LYS A 151 2.08 15.70 -14.79
C LYS A 151 2.16 16.29 -16.21
N PRO A 152 1.75 17.56 -16.39
CA PRO A 152 1.87 18.22 -17.70
C PRO A 152 3.30 18.35 -18.23
N ASP A 153 4.29 18.34 -17.35
CA ASP A 153 5.72 18.38 -17.63
C ASP A 153 6.41 17.02 -17.67
N ASP A 154 5.62 15.92 -17.73
CA ASP A 154 6.17 14.57 -17.83
C ASP A 154 7.02 14.44 -19.12
N PRO A 155 8.29 13.97 -19.02
CA PRO A 155 9.20 13.92 -20.16
C PRO A 155 8.82 12.85 -21.20
N VAL A 156 8.00 11.89 -20.84
CA VAL A 156 7.64 10.75 -21.70
C VAL A 156 6.20 10.86 -22.21
N ARG A 157 5.28 11.29 -21.35
CA ARG A 157 3.84 11.22 -21.61
C ARG A 157 3.07 12.49 -21.19
N PRO A 158 3.49 13.68 -21.58
CA PRO A 158 2.80 14.92 -21.20
C PRO A 158 1.34 14.97 -21.68
N GLN A 159 1.01 14.27 -22.77
CA GLN A 159 -0.36 14.15 -23.30
C GLN A 159 -1.31 13.39 -22.34
N ASP A 160 -0.76 12.57 -21.43
CA ASP A 160 -1.51 11.81 -20.43
C ASP A 160 -1.55 12.53 -19.07
N ALA A 161 -1.30 13.82 -19.03
CA ALA A 161 -1.36 14.58 -17.77
C ALA A 161 -2.68 14.36 -17.03
N GLY A 162 -2.58 13.97 -15.75
CA GLY A 162 -3.71 13.58 -14.92
C GLY A 162 -3.91 12.07 -14.78
N PHE A 163 -3.36 11.27 -15.69
CA PHE A 163 -3.48 9.81 -15.63
C PHE A 163 -2.77 9.22 -14.40
N VAL A 164 -3.37 8.19 -13.84
CA VAL A 164 -2.79 7.39 -12.77
C VAL A 164 -2.36 6.05 -13.35
N PRO A 165 -1.07 5.66 -13.25
CA PRO A 165 -0.58 4.39 -13.78
C PRO A 165 -1.37 3.19 -13.27
N ASP A 166 -1.58 2.19 -14.12
CA ASP A 166 -2.35 0.99 -13.79
C ASP A 166 -1.68 0.09 -12.75
N LEU A 167 -0.38 0.24 -12.58
CA LEU A 167 0.38 -0.37 -11.53
C LEU A 167 1.62 0.47 -11.23
N ILE A 168 2.13 0.40 -10.01
CA ILE A 168 3.40 0.98 -9.60
C ILE A 168 4.21 -0.12 -8.93
N ALA A 169 5.35 -0.46 -9.52
CA ALA A 169 6.27 -1.45 -8.97
C ALA A 169 7.31 -0.80 -8.04
N TRP A 170 7.77 -1.51 -7.03
CA TRP A 170 8.82 -1.01 -6.14
C TRP A 170 10.15 -0.79 -6.85
N ASN A 171 10.52 -1.66 -7.76
CA ASN A 171 11.72 -1.45 -8.56
C ASN A 171 11.42 -0.72 -9.86
N LEU A 172 12.40 0.01 -10.35
CA LEU A 172 12.36 0.74 -11.62
C LEU A 172 13.09 -0.01 -12.74
N SER A 173 13.29 -1.32 -12.60
CA SER A 173 14.00 -2.08 -13.62
C SER A 173 13.14 -2.21 -14.89
N PRO A 174 13.68 -1.86 -16.05
CA PRO A 174 12.95 -1.93 -17.33
C PRO A 174 12.46 -3.34 -17.67
N GLU A 175 13.20 -4.37 -17.26
CA GLU A 175 12.87 -5.79 -17.48
C GLU A 175 11.56 -6.21 -16.79
N ARG A 176 11.14 -5.45 -15.78
CA ARG A 176 9.88 -5.66 -15.04
C ARG A 176 8.85 -4.57 -15.27
N GLY A 177 9.03 -3.77 -16.31
CA GLY A 177 8.15 -2.63 -16.57
C GLY A 177 8.27 -1.54 -15.50
N GLY A 178 9.46 -1.42 -14.89
CA GLY A 178 9.65 -0.60 -13.71
C GLY A 178 10.01 0.85 -13.95
N ASP A 179 10.01 1.35 -15.17
CA ASP A 179 10.03 2.79 -15.42
C ASP A 179 8.60 3.34 -15.46
N GLY A 180 8.46 4.62 -15.12
CA GLY A 180 7.14 5.27 -15.08
C GLY A 180 6.37 5.22 -16.40
N GLY A 181 7.04 5.02 -17.53
CA GLY A 181 6.42 4.86 -18.84
C GLY A 181 5.80 3.47 -19.04
N ASN A 182 6.40 2.45 -18.42
CA ASN A 182 5.98 1.06 -18.59
C ASN A 182 4.97 0.57 -17.54
N TRP A 183 4.68 1.36 -16.51
CA TRP A 183 3.64 1.03 -15.53
C TRP A 183 2.23 1.23 -16.05
N ASN A 184 2.11 1.73 -17.25
CA ASN A 184 0.85 1.90 -17.91
C ASN A 184 0.47 0.62 -18.64
N GLU A 185 -0.32 -0.19 -17.98
CA GLU A 185 -0.93 -1.35 -18.62
C GLU A 185 -1.91 -0.90 -19.72
N ARG A 186 -2.16 -1.80 -20.65
CA ARG A 186 -3.04 -1.55 -21.79
C ARG A 186 -4.49 -1.29 -21.39
N ASN A 187 -4.90 -1.85 -20.27
CA ASN A 187 -6.27 -1.77 -19.77
C ASN A 187 -6.35 -0.73 -18.68
N THR A 188 -7.04 0.35 -18.96
CA THR A 188 -7.33 1.37 -17.96
C THR A 188 -8.17 0.78 -16.83
N LYS A 189 -7.74 0.99 -15.59
CA LYS A 189 -8.47 0.48 -14.42
C LYS A 189 -9.69 1.35 -14.11
N PRO A 190 -10.80 0.78 -13.60
CA PRO A 190 -11.99 1.54 -13.22
C PRO A 190 -11.67 2.70 -12.28
N SER A 191 -12.20 3.89 -12.61
CA SER A 191 -11.94 5.13 -11.88
C SER A 191 -12.84 5.25 -10.65
N LEU A 192 -12.46 4.60 -9.55
CA LEU A 192 -13.13 4.73 -8.25
C LEU A 192 -12.40 5.67 -7.28
N ALA A 193 -11.45 6.45 -7.76
CA ALA A 193 -10.62 7.31 -6.92
C ALA A 193 -11.46 8.31 -6.10
N ALA A 194 -12.37 9.02 -6.74
CA ALA A 194 -13.23 10.00 -6.07
C ALA A 194 -14.12 9.35 -5.02
N TRP A 195 -14.72 8.21 -5.33
CA TRP A 195 -15.49 7.44 -4.37
C TRP A 195 -14.64 7.04 -3.14
N SER A 196 -13.47 6.46 -3.37
CA SER A 196 -12.58 6.04 -2.29
C SER A 196 -12.12 7.19 -1.41
N VAL A 197 -11.76 8.33 -2.01
CA VAL A 197 -11.38 9.53 -1.26
C VAL A 197 -12.55 10.03 -0.41
N MET A 198 -13.77 10.03 -0.94
CA MET A 198 -14.96 10.41 -0.17
C MET A 198 -15.26 9.45 0.98
N GLU A 199 -15.12 8.13 0.79
CA GLU A 199 -15.29 7.15 1.85
C GLU A 199 -14.27 7.36 2.99
N VAL A 200 -13.00 7.58 2.64
CA VAL A 200 -11.96 7.90 3.63
C VAL A 200 -12.27 9.24 4.33
N TYR A 201 -12.71 10.27 3.58
CA TYR A 201 -13.08 11.55 4.16
C TYR A 201 -14.30 11.44 5.09
N ASN A 202 -15.34 10.71 4.67
CA ASN A 202 -16.55 10.52 5.48
C ASN A 202 -16.22 9.86 6.84
N THR A 203 -15.24 8.98 6.85
CA THR A 203 -14.80 8.30 8.09
C THR A 203 -13.88 9.18 8.94
N THR A 204 -13.01 9.99 8.31
CA THR A 204 -11.95 10.73 9.03
C THR A 204 -12.26 12.18 9.29
N GLN A 205 -13.13 12.80 8.48
CA GLN A 205 -13.44 14.23 8.45
C GLN A 205 -12.19 15.14 8.28
N ASP A 206 -11.12 14.58 7.68
CA ASP A 206 -9.86 15.30 7.45
C ASP A 206 -9.94 16.19 6.21
N LYS A 207 -10.33 17.44 6.42
CA LYS A 207 -10.44 18.43 5.34
C LYS A 207 -9.09 18.78 4.71
N ALA A 208 -7.99 18.73 5.46
CA ALA A 208 -6.68 19.05 4.93
C ALA A 208 -6.24 17.97 3.93
N TRP A 209 -6.47 16.70 4.27
CA TRP A 209 -6.20 15.59 3.35
C TRP A 209 -7.14 15.61 2.12
N LEU A 210 -8.41 15.96 2.31
CA LEU A 210 -9.34 16.11 1.17
C LEU A 210 -8.87 17.23 0.23
N ALA A 211 -8.42 18.35 0.76
CA ALA A 211 -7.87 19.47 -0.02
C ALA A 211 -6.59 19.07 -0.77
N GLU A 212 -5.74 18.19 -0.20
CA GLU A 212 -4.58 17.61 -0.87
C GLU A 212 -4.99 16.73 -2.06
N MET A 213 -6.05 15.93 -1.90
CA MET A 213 -6.49 14.99 -2.94
C MET A 213 -7.31 15.64 -4.05
N TYR A 214 -8.05 16.70 -3.76
CA TYR A 214 -9.00 17.31 -4.69
C TYR A 214 -8.40 17.69 -6.04
N PRO A 215 -7.28 18.43 -6.14
CA PRO A 215 -6.70 18.77 -7.45
C PRO A 215 -6.22 17.55 -8.22
N LYS A 216 -5.81 16.50 -7.54
CA LYS A 216 -5.38 15.24 -8.17
C LYS A 216 -6.58 14.48 -8.75
N LEU A 217 -7.71 14.50 -8.04
CA LEU A 217 -8.97 13.91 -8.51
C LEU A 217 -9.50 14.64 -9.73
N VAL A 218 -9.49 15.97 -9.72
CA VAL A 218 -9.90 16.78 -10.87
C VAL A 218 -9.03 16.45 -12.09
N ALA A 219 -7.71 16.46 -11.94
CA ALA A 219 -6.81 16.13 -13.03
C ALA A 219 -7.04 14.71 -13.59
N TYR A 220 -7.33 13.73 -12.73
CA TYR A 220 -7.62 12.36 -13.16
C TYR A 220 -8.98 12.26 -13.86
N HIS A 221 -9.99 12.97 -13.37
CA HIS A 221 -11.29 13.05 -14.01
C HIS A 221 -11.23 13.67 -15.40
N ASP A 222 -10.54 14.80 -15.52
CA ASP A 222 -10.36 15.51 -16.79
C ASP A 222 -9.58 14.67 -17.81
N TRP A 223 -8.62 13.86 -17.35
CA TRP A 223 -7.91 12.92 -18.20
C TRP A 223 -8.86 11.90 -18.83
N TRP A 224 -9.81 11.35 -18.08
CA TRP A 224 -10.80 10.40 -18.61
C TRP A 224 -11.62 11.02 -19.73
N LEU A 225 -12.14 12.20 -19.53
CA LEU A 225 -12.97 12.90 -20.53
C LEU A 225 -12.14 13.31 -21.77
N ARG A 226 -10.90 13.69 -21.58
CA ARG A 226 -10.03 14.15 -22.67
C ARG A 226 -9.42 13.02 -23.48
N ASN A 227 -9.01 11.94 -22.81
CA ASN A 227 -8.18 10.90 -23.42
C ASN A 227 -8.92 9.58 -23.65
N ARG A 228 -10.13 9.43 -23.15
CA ARG A 228 -10.90 8.17 -23.24
C ARG A 228 -12.29 8.33 -23.85
N ASP A 229 -12.64 9.47 -24.34
CA ASP A 229 -13.83 9.70 -25.19
C ASP A 229 -13.35 9.78 -26.65
N HIS A 230 -13.07 8.61 -27.25
CA HIS A 230 -12.47 8.53 -28.59
C HIS A 230 -13.42 8.94 -29.71
N ASN A 231 -14.72 8.80 -29.48
CA ASN A 231 -15.74 9.11 -30.47
C ASN A 231 -16.45 10.46 -30.24
N GLY A 232 -16.10 11.18 -29.16
CA GLY A 232 -16.65 12.49 -28.84
C GLY A 232 -18.11 12.47 -28.39
N ASN A 233 -18.60 11.36 -27.87
CA ASN A 233 -20.00 11.23 -27.44
C ASN A 233 -20.24 11.58 -25.95
N GLY A 234 -19.18 11.96 -25.22
CA GLY A 234 -19.24 12.31 -23.80
C GLY A 234 -19.19 11.12 -22.85
N VAL A 235 -18.95 9.90 -23.35
CA VAL A 235 -18.84 8.68 -22.56
C VAL A 235 -17.45 8.08 -22.71
N PRO A 236 -16.61 8.08 -21.63
CA PRO A 236 -15.29 7.49 -21.68
C PRO A 236 -15.33 5.98 -21.92
N GLU A 237 -14.41 5.48 -22.74
CA GLU A 237 -14.25 4.07 -23.04
C GLU A 237 -13.13 3.43 -22.21
N TYR A 238 -13.31 2.13 -21.91
CA TYR A 238 -12.29 1.26 -21.32
C TYR A 238 -11.52 0.50 -22.41
N GLY A 239 -10.34 0.02 -22.03
CA GLY A 239 -9.56 -0.86 -22.85
C GLY A 239 -8.33 -0.18 -23.47
N ALA A 240 -7.57 -0.98 -24.19
CA ALA A 240 -6.44 -0.49 -24.99
C ALA A 240 -6.98 0.16 -26.27
N THR A 241 -6.39 1.24 -26.67
CA THR A 241 -6.53 1.83 -28.01
C THR A 241 -5.56 1.19 -28.95
#